data_b120c39b27b497b0553f5a7a37a6ca54
#
_entry.id   b120c39b27b497b0553f5a7a37a6ca54
#
_cell.length_a   1.000
_cell.length_b   1.000
_cell.length_c   1.000
_cell.angle_alpha   90.00
_cell.angle_beta   90.00
_cell.angle_gamma   90.00
#
_symmetry.space_group_name_H-M   'P 1'
#
loop_
_entity.id
_entity.type
_entity.pdbx_description
1 polymer ?
#
loop_
_entity_poly.entity_id
_entity_poly.type
_entity_poly.pdbx_seq_one_letter_code
_entity_poly.pdbx_strand_id
1 'polypeptide(L)'
;IPYSKLIKVFIFDLMFTGIIEILSKVEAIEKENTNVHFTFSCAFTHELKIDQSVAHNGVCLTVVKINGSQYTVTAIDETLQKTNLGNLKVGDYVNLERCMSANGRFDGHIVQGHVDQTGVVTSIIDNQGSWTYTVKYNHQLGNVTVEKGSITINGTSLTVVDSKDDS
;
A
#
# COMPACT_ATOMS: atom_id res chain seq x y z
N ILE A 1 15.04 -25.74 -4.20
CA ILE A 1 15.86 -25.31 -3.06
C ILE A 1 15.69 -26.38 -1.99
N PRO A 2 16.74 -27.09 -1.56
CA PRO A 2 16.62 -28.12 -0.52
C PRO A 2 16.33 -27.48 0.84
N TYR A 3 15.32 -27.99 1.52
CA TYR A 3 14.70 -27.49 2.75
C TYR A 3 15.57 -27.54 4.03
N SER A 4 16.87 -27.55 3.97
CA SER A 4 17.73 -27.79 5.14
C SER A 4 18.71 -26.66 5.50
N LYS A 5 18.56 -25.45 4.95
CA LYS A 5 19.39 -24.31 5.38
C LYS A 5 18.54 -23.31 6.16
N LEU A 6 18.92 -23.05 7.41
CA LEU A 6 18.43 -21.93 8.19
C LEU A 6 18.58 -20.65 7.35
N ILE A 7 17.48 -20.09 6.91
CA ILE A 7 17.44 -18.77 6.30
C ILE A 7 17.56 -17.78 7.46
N LYS A 8 18.67 -17.04 7.55
CA LYS A 8 18.73 -15.86 8.41
C LYS A 8 17.80 -14.80 7.79
N VAL A 9 16.61 -14.64 8.37
CA VAL A 9 15.71 -13.54 8.02
C VAL A 9 16.26 -12.30 8.69
N PHE A 10 16.87 -11.41 7.93
CA PHE A 10 17.11 -10.03 8.37
C PHE A 10 15.80 -9.27 8.19
N ILE A 11 15.05 -9.07 9.28
CA ILE A 11 13.88 -8.19 9.29
C ILE A 11 14.40 -6.75 9.44
N PHE A 12 14.79 -6.14 8.33
CA PHE A 12 14.98 -4.70 8.18
C PHE A 12 14.26 -4.27 6.91
N ASP A 13 12.94 -4.39 6.93
CA ASP A 13 12.09 -3.83 5.88
C ASP A 13 11.36 -2.61 6.41
N LEU A 14 12.13 -1.54 6.67
CA LEU A 14 11.58 -0.20 6.74
C LEU A 14 11.34 0.24 5.29
N MET A 15 10.14 0.00 4.75
CA MET A 15 9.96 0.21 3.32
C MET A 15 9.31 1.54 2.99
N PHE A 16 8.33 1.98 3.79
CA PHE A 16 7.51 3.16 3.49
C PHE A 16 7.24 3.97 4.75
N THR A 17 6.72 5.17 4.57
CA THR A 17 6.40 6.10 5.67
C THR A 17 4.92 6.44 5.76
N GLY A 18 4.14 6.11 4.73
CA GLY A 18 2.75 6.49 4.59
C GLY A 18 2.58 7.95 4.12
N ILE A 19 3.59 8.51 3.49
CA ILE A 19 3.54 9.83 2.85
C ILE A 19 3.42 9.62 1.34
N ILE A 20 2.22 9.91 0.83
CA ILE A 20 1.94 9.74 -0.60
C ILE A 20 2.72 10.76 -1.41
N GLU A 21 3.50 10.27 -2.39
CA GLU A 21 4.27 11.13 -3.28
C GLU A 21 3.46 11.59 -4.49
N ILE A 22 2.61 10.71 -5.03
CA ILE A 22 1.84 11.01 -6.22
C ILE A 22 0.57 10.16 -6.31
N LEU A 23 -0.45 10.70 -6.98
CA LEU A 23 -1.66 10.00 -7.39
C LEU A 23 -1.52 9.61 -8.86
N SER A 24 -1.58 8.33 -9.18
CA SER A 24 -1.42 7.80 -10.54
C SER A 24 -2.64 7.02 -11.00
N LYS A 25 -2.89 7.03 -12.30
CA LYS A 25 -3.92 6.21 -12.92
C LYS A 25 -3.41 4.80 -13.22
N VAL A 26 -4.31 3.83 -13.13
CA VAL A 26 -4.13 2.50 -13.70
C VAL A 26 -4.25 2.61 -15.22
N GLU A 27 -3.17 2.39 -15.94
CA GLU A 27 -3.11 2.48 -17.41
C GLU A 27 -3.54 1.17 -18.09
N ALA A 28 -3.16 0.03 -17.50
CA ALA A 28 -3.54 -1.29 -17.99
C ALA A 28 -3.63 -2.30 -16.84
N ILE A 29 -4.46 -3.32 -17.04
CA ILE A 29 -4.61 -4.48 -16.15
C ILE A 29 -4.58 -5.72 -17.01
N GLU A 30 -3.62 -6.61 -16.75
CA GLU A 30 -3.47 -7.88 -17.47
C GLU A 30 -3.51 -9.04 -16.47
N LYS A 31 -4.30 -10.07 -16.78
CA LYS A 31 -4.36 -11.29 -15.96
C LYS A 31 -3.43 -12.35 -16.51
N GLU A 32 -2.63 -12.93 -15.63
CA GLU A 32 -1.80 -14.10 -15.91
C GLU A 32 -2.05 -15.16 -14.86
N ASN A 33 -2.84 -16.17 -15.17
CA ASN A 33 -3.31 -17.21 -14.25
C ASN A 33 -4.04 -16.57 -13.04
N THR A 34 -3.49 -16.72 -11.83
CA THR A 34 -4.01 -16.11 -10.59
C THR A 34 -3.40 -14.75 -10.31
N ASN A 35 -2.38 -14.34 -11.06
CA ASN A 35 -1.72 -13.06 -10.90
C ASN A 35 -2.41 -11.96 -11.73
N VAL A 36 -2.25 -10.72 -11.28
CA VAL A 36 -2.68 -9.54 -12.03
C VAL A 36 -1.51 -8.57 -12.14
N HIS A 37 -1.23 -8.15 -13.36
CA HIS A 37 -0.24 -7.15 -13.68
C HIS A 37 -0.93 -5.80 -13.82
N PHE A 38 -0.48 -4.82 -13.06
CA PHE A 38 -0.95 -3.44 -13.14
C PHE A 38 0.14 -2.58 -13.76
N THR A 39 -0.22 -1.79 -14.76
CA THR A 39 0.67 -0.81 -15.39
C THR A 39 0.27 0.59 -14.96
N PHE A 40 1.26 1.38 -14.56
CA PHE A 40 1.12 2.76 -14.11
C PHE A 40 2.09 3.68 -14.86
N SER A 41 1.77 4.98 -14.89
CA SER A 41 2.70 6.03 -15.30
C SER A 41 2.72 7.14 -14.25
N CYS A 42 3.91 7.58 -13.86
CA CYS A 42 4.04 8.67 -12.91
C CYS A 42 5.35 9.45 -13.09
N ALA A 43 5.45 10.61 -12.46
CA ALA A 43 6.59 11.50 -12.63
C ALA A 43 7.93 10.86 -12.26
N PHE A 44 7.96 9.96 -11.28
CA PHE A 44 9.18 9.28 -10.84
C PHE A 44 9.48 7.95 -11.56
N THR A 45 8.69 7.55 -12.59
CA THR A 45 8.93 6.28 -13.30
C THR A 45 10.37 6.15 -13.80
N HIS A 46 10.97 7.26 -14.26
CA HIS A 46 12.34 7.29 -14.77
C HIS A 46 13.43 7.04 -13.70
N GLU A 47 13.08 7.13 -12.42
CA GLU A 47 13.96 6.86 -11.29
C GLU A 47 13.85 5.41 -10.80
N LEU A 48 12.80 4.68 -11.22
CA LEU A 48 12.57 3.30 -10.82
C LEU A 48 13.52 2.34 -11.52
N LYS A 49 13.77 1.22 -10.85
CA LYS A 49 14.50 0.07 -11.41
C LYS A 49 13.68 -1.20 -11.20
N ILE A 50 13.88 -2.19 -12.06
CA ILE A 50 13.33 -3.55 -11.85
C ILE A 50 13.82 -4.05 -10.49
N ASP A 51 12.99 -4.82 -9.80
CA ASP A 51 13.17 -5.36 -8.45
C ASP A 51 13.05 -4.33 -7.31
N GLN A 52 12.80 -3.05 -7.60
CA GLN A 52 12.41 -2.10 -6.57
C GLN A 52 10.95 -2.24 -6.17
N SER A 53 10.65 -1.90 -4.92
CA SER A 53 9.28 -1.87 -4.41
C SER A 53 8.70 -0.46 -4.47
N VAL A 54 7.40 -0.40 -4.79
CA VAL A 54 6.57 0.82 -4.73
C VAL A 54 5.29 0.45 -4.01
N ALA A 55 4.82 1.29 -3.10
CA ALA A 55 3.53 1.10 -2.46
C ALA A 55 2.41 1.63 -3.36
N HIS A 56 1.37 0.82 -3.55
CA HIS A 56 0.16 1.12 -4.32
C HIS A 56 -1.04 1.04 -3.38
N ASN A 57 -1.64 2.18 -3.02
CA ASN A 57 -2.62 2.25 -1.93
C ASN A 57 -2.10 1.59 -0.63
N GLY A 58 -0.80 1.72 -0.36
CA GLY A 58 -0.15 1.10 0.80
C GLY A 58 0.25 -0.36 0.61
N VAL A 59 -0.02 -0.96 -0.54
CA VAL A 59 0.39 -2.34 -0.87
C VAL A 59 1.77 -2.32 -1.53
N CYS A 60 2.75 -2.95 -0.89
CA CYS A 60 4.09 -3.13 -1.43
C CYS A 60 4.07 -4.08 -2.63
N LEU A 61 4.43 -3.59 -3.81
CA LEU A 61 4.57 -4.39 -5.02
C LEU A 61 5.92 -4.13 -5.68
N THR A 62 6.49 -5.20 -6.24
CA THR A 62 7.78 -5.15 -6.93
C THR A 62 7.60 -4.75 -8.40
N VAL A 63 8.44 -3.83 -8.86
CA VAL A 63 8.52 -3.44 -10.28
C VAL A 63 9.11 -4.58 -11.08
N VAL A 64 8.33 -5.11 -12.03
CA VAL A 64 8.74 -6.24 -12.89
C VAL A 64 9.09 -5.83 -14.31
N LYS A 65 8.62 -4.65 -14.75
CA LYS A 65 8.89 -4.13 -16.10
C LYS A 65 8.87 -2.61 -16.10
N ILE A 66 9.73 -2.01 -16.92
CA ILE A 66 9.72 -0.57 -17.21
C ILE A 66 9.74 -0.40 -18.73
N ASN A 67 8.86 0.45 -19.25
CA ASN A 67 8.77 0.76 -20.67
C ASN A 67 8.48 2.25 -20.86
N GLY A 68 9.50 3.03 -21.17
CA GLY A 68 9.40 4.49 -21.29
C GLY A 68 8.94 5.14 -19.98
N SER A 69 7.80 5.82 -20.02
CA SER A 69 7.19 6.48 -18.85
C SER A 69 6.29 5.56 -18.02
N GLN A 70 6.19 4.28 -18.37
CA GLN A 70 5.33 3.31 -17.70
C GLN A 70 6.15 2.26 -16.96
N TYR A 71 5.62 1.77 -15.86
CA TYR A 71 6.13 0.59 -15.15
C TYR A 71 5.00 -0.38 -14.83
N THR A 72 5.34 -1.65 -14.66
CA THR A 72 4.41 -2.72 -14.34
C THR A 72 4.81 -3.39 -13.04
N VAL A 73 3.82 -3.68 -12.22
CA VAL A 73 3.94 -4.46 -10.97
C VAL A 73 3.01 -5.66 -11.03
N THR A 74 3.28 -6.68 -10.24
CA THR A 74 2.47 -7.90 -10.17
C THR A 74 1.90 -8.08 -8.78
N ALA A 75 0.58 -8.25 -8.69
CA ALA A 75 -0.09 -8.70 -7.48
C ALA A 75 -0.47 -10.18 -7.60
N ILE A 76 -0.14 -10.96 -6.58
CA ILE A 76 -0.54 -12.37 -6.46
C ILE A 76 -1.94 -12.49 -5.89
N ASP A 77 -2.55 -13.65 -6.00
CA ASP A 77 -3.93 -13.92 -5.55
C ASP A 77 -4.18 -13.50 -4.09
N GLU A 78 -3.29 -13.83 -3.17
CA GLU A 78 -3.42 -13.42 -1.76
C GLU A 78 -3.49 -11.90 -1.59
N THR A 79 -2.66 -11.15 -2.32
CA THR A 79 -2.66 -9.68 -2.32
C THR A 79 -3.99 -9.13 -2.84
N LEU A 80 -4.52 -9.71 -3.92
CA LEU A 80 -5.80 -9.30 -4.50
C LEU A 80 -6.98 -9.54 -3.57
N GLN A 81 -6.95 -10.62 -2.79
CA GLN A 81 -7.99 -10.97 -1.84
C GLN A 81 -7.97 -10.09 -0.57
N LYS A 82 -6.78 -9.73 -0.08
CA LYS A 82 -6.59 -8.98 1.17
C LYS A 82 -6.65 -7.47 0.99
N THR A 83 -6.60 -6.97 -0.25
CA THR A 83 -6.48 -5.54 -0.53
C THR A 83 -7.55 -5.04 -1.49
N ASN A 84 -7.65 -3.73 -1.64
CA ASN A 84 -8.55 -3.12 -2.62
C ASN A 84 -8.04 -3.20 -4.07
N LEU A 85 -6.82 -3.70 -4.30
CA LEU A 85 -6.25 -3.79 -5.65
C LEU A 85 -7.05 -4.72 -6.56
N GLY A 86 -7.66 -5.78 -6.00
CA GLY A 86 -8.50 -6.71 -6.76
C GLY A 86 -9.75 -6.07 -7.40
N ASN A 87 -10.15 -4.90 -6.92
CA ASN A 87 -11.32 -4.17 -7.40
C ASN A 87 -10.98 -3.05 -8.41
N LEU A 88 -9.70 -2.79 -8.65
CA LEU A 88 -9.24 -1.72 -9.54
C LEU A 88 -9.64 -1.96 -10.98
N LYS A 89 -9.92 -0.87 -11.67
CA LYS A 89 -10.21 -0.81 -13.10
C LYS A 89 -9.24 0.14 -13.78
N VAL A 90 -9.04 -0.04 -15.08
CA VAL A 90 -8.30 0.93 -15.89
C VAL A 90 -8.96 2.30 -15.76
N GLY A 91 -8.14 3.30 -15.47
CA GLY A 91 -8.56 4.68 -15.21
C GLY A 91 -8.77 5.04 -13.73
N ASP A 92 -8.82 4.05 -12.83
CA ASP A 92 -8.87 4.31 -11.38
C ASP A 92 -7.57 4.96 -10.90
N TYR A 93 -7.66 5.74 -9.82
CA TYR A 93 -6.51 6.38 -9.20
C TYR A 93 -5.97 5.56 -8.03
N VAL A 94 -4.64 5.55 -7.92
CA VAL A 94 -3.90 4.81 -6.88
C VAL A 94 -2.87 5.75 -6.26
N ASN A 95 -2.81 5.76 -4.94
CA ASN A 95 -1.77 6.45 -4.18
C ASN A 95 -0.44 5.71 -4.32
N LEU A 96 0.61 6.41 -4.68
CA LEU A 96 1.95 5.84 -4.84
C LEU A 96 2.94 6.45 -3.86
N GLU A 97 3.78 5.59 -3.29
CA GLU A 97 4.93 5.96 -2.47
C GLU A 97 6.10 5.04 -2.83
N ARG A 98 7.29 5.61 -3.09
CA ARG A 98 8.52 4.83 -3.28
C ARG A 98 9.06 4.34 -1.94
N CYS A 99 9.85 3.28 -1.96
CA CYS A 99 10.62 2.89 -0.79
C CYS A 99 11.44 4.06 -0.26
N MET A 100 11.45 4.21 1.06
CA MET A 100 12.28 5.18 1.74
C MET A 100 13.75 4.95 1.43
N SER A 101 14.50 6.02 1.12
CA SER A 101 15.95 5.94 0.99
C SER A 101 16.61 5.71 2.34
N ALA A 102 17.79 5.06 2.35
CA ALA A 102 18.53 4.76 3.58
C ALA A 102 18.87 6.00 4.43
N ASN A 103 18.94 7.19 3.81
CA ASN A 103 19.18 8.47 4.46
C ASN A 103 17.91 9.32 4.58
N GLY A 104 16.74 8.75 4.31
CA GLY A 104 15.45 9.43 4.39
C GLY A 104 15.00 9.70 5.83
N ARG A 105 14.06 10.63 5.98
CA ARG A 105 13.40 10.93 7.26
C ARG A 105 12.06 10.17 7.35
N PHE A 106 11.67 9.85 8.57
CA PHE A 106 10.33 9.32 8.84
C PHE A 106 9.36 10.49 9.07
N ASP A 107 8.74 10.98 8.02
CA ASP A 107 7.76 12.08 8.13
C ASP A 107 6.35 11.57 8.48
N GLY A 108 6.09 10.26 8.34
CA GLY A 108 4.88 9.55 8.79
C GLY A 108 5.20 8.56 9.91
N HIS A 109 4.99 7.28 9.67
CA HIS A 109 5.38 6.19 10.57
C HIS A 109 5.96 5.02 9.77
N ILE A 110 6.41 3.97 10.46
CA ILE A 110 6.98 2.78 9.80
C ILE A 110 5.84 1.99 9.15
N VAL A 111 5.89 1.86 7.82
CA VAL A 111 4.91 1.14 7.02
C VAL A 111 5.61 0.06 6.20
N GLN A 112 5.23 -1.20 6.38
CA GLN A 112 5.81 -2.33 5.64
C GLN A 112 5.21 -2.49 4.24
N GLY A 113 3.94 -2.09 4.08
CA GLY A 113 3.20 -2.31 2.84
C GLY A 113 2.54 -3.68 2.74
N HIS A 114 2.45 -4.41 3.85
CA HIS A 114 1.74 -5.68 3.98
C HIS A 114 0.38 -5.41 4.62
N VAL A 115 -0.66 -5.32 3.80
CA VAL A 115 -2.00 -4.94 4.24
C VAL A 115 -2.63 -6.07 5.06
N ASP A 116 -3.18 -5.73 6.22
CA ASP A 116 -3.85 -6.68 7.11
C ASP A 116 -5.24 -7.04 6.59
N GLN A 117 -6.04 -6.05 6.20
CA GLN A 117 -7.39 -6.23 5.69
C GLN A 117 -7.90 -4.98 4.97
N THR A 118 -9.06 -5.08 4.34
CA THR A 118 -9.83 -3.95 3.84
C THR A 118 -10.83 -3.46 4.89
N GLY A 119 -11.17 -2.17 4.83
CA GLY A 119 -12.24 -1.56 5.61
C GLY A 119 -13.18 -0.77 4.72
N VAL A 120 -14.32 -0.39 5.28
CA VAL A 120 -15.34 0.42 4.59
C VAL A 120 -15.47 1.78 5.27
N VAL A 121 -15.26 2.86 4.51
CA VAL A 121 -15.52 4.22 4.98
C VAL A 121 -17.03 4.39 5.15
N THR A 122 -17.48 4.61 6.38
CA THR A 122 -18.91 4.77 6.71
C THR A 122 -19.32 6.21 6.97
N SER A 123 -18.35 7.08 7.29
CA SER A 123 -18.56 8.50 7.51
C SER A 123 -17.32 9.31 7.17
N ILE A 124 -17.54 10.52 6.66
CA ILE A 124 -16.52 11.53 6.44
C ILE A 124 -17.07 12.84 6.98
N ILE A 125 -16.36 13.45 7.93
CA ILE A 125 -16.76 14.73 8.55
C ILE A 125 -15.69 15.76 8.24
N ASP A 126 -16.10 16.88 7.64
CA ASP A 126 -15.25 18.06 7.48
C ASP A 126 -15.35 18.94 8.73
N ASN A 127 -14.23 19.07 9.43
CA ASN A 127 -14.11 19.89 10.64
C ASN A 127 -13.56 21.31 10.34
N GLN A 128 -13.69 21.80 9.10
CA GLN A 128 -13.23 23.13 8.68
C GLN A 128 -11.72 23.38 8.87
N GLY A 129 -10.93 22.38 8.57
CA GLY A 129 -9.46 22.43 8.67
C GLY A 129 -8.85 21.06 8.97
N SER A 130 -9.68 20.07 9.24
CA SER A 130 -9.31 18.66 9.36
C SER A 130 -10.46 17.77 8.90
N TRP A 131 -10.17 16.50 8.66
CA TRP A 131 -11.15 15.50 8.26
C TRP A 131 -11.16 14.35 9.23
N THR A 132 -12.35 13.89 9.61
CA THR A 132 -12.52 12.66 10.38
C THR A 132 -13.15 11.60 9.49
N TYR A 133 -12.49 10.46 9.33
CA TYR A 133 -12.98 9.30 8.59
C TYR A 133 -13.35 8.21 9.57
N THR A 134 -14.57 7.69 9.50
CA THR A 134 -14.94 6.47 10.22
C THR A 134 -14.82 5.29 9.27
N VAL A 135 -13.98 4.33 9.63
CA VAL A 135 -13.71 3.15 8.82
C VAL A 135 -14.08 1.91 9.61
N LYS A 136 -15.07 1.15 9.13
CA LYS A 136 -15.40 -0.16 9.68
C LYS A 136 -14.51 -1.25 9.12
N TYR A 137 -14.05 -2.13 9.99
CA TYR A 137 -13.21 -3.27 9.65
C TYR A 137 -13.65 -4.54 10.39
N ASN A 138 -13.12 -5.70 10.00
CA ASN A 138 -13.48 -6.96 10.67
C ASN A 138 -12.57 -7.23 11.88
N HIS A 139 -13.02 -6.92 13.07
CA HIS A 139 -12.30 -7.14 14.33
C HIS A 139 -12.04 -8.63 14.64
N GLN A 140 -12.81 -9.56 14.05
CA GLN A 140 -12.62 -11.00 14.24
C GLN A 140 -11.29 -11.52 13.67
N LEU A 141 -10.63 -10.73 12.82
CA LEU A 141 -9.30 -11.03 12.31
C LEU A 141 -8.17 -10.74 13.32
N GLY A 142 -8.51 -10.22 14.50
CA GLY A 142 -7.56 -9.96 15.58
C GLY A 142 -6.79 -8.65 15.45
N ASN A 143 -7.08 -7.83 14.43
CA ASN A 143 -6.49 -6.51 14.31
C ASN A 143 -7.13 -5.56 15.32
N VAL A 144 -6.31 -4.73 15.96
CA VAL A 144 -6.74 -3.72 16.93
C VAL A 144 -6.15 -2.36 16.58
N THR A 145 -6.92 -1.31 16.81
CA THR A 145 -6.44 0.06 16.74
C THR A 145 -6.09 0.57 18.14
N VAL A 146 -5.22 1.57 18.22
CA VAL A 146 -4.81 2.18 19.47
C VAL A 146 -5.08 3.67 19.38
N GLU A 147 -5.81 4.21 20.38
CA GLU A 147 -6.08 5.64 20.49
C GLU A 147 -4.77 6.46 20.42
N LYS A 148 -4.72 7.49 19.56
CA LYS A 148 -3.53 8.28 19.24
C LYS A 148 -2.40 7.50 18.54
N GLY A 149 -2.60 6.24 18.22
CA GLY A 149 -1.67 5.46 17.40
C GLY A 149 -1.69 5.88 15.94
N SER A 150 -0.74 5.36 15.17
CA SER A 150 -0.70 5.54 13.72
C SER A 150 -1.36 4.38 13.01
N ILE A 151 -2.07 4.67 11.93
CA ILE A 151 -2.67 3.70 11.03
C ILE A 151 -2.41 4.12 9.58
N THR A 152 -2.25 3.14 8.70
CA THR A 152 -2.12 3.39 7.26
C THR A 152 -3.42 3.03 6.54
N ILE A 153 -4.06 4.00 5.89
CA ILE A 153 -5.26 3.78 5.09
C ILE A 153 -4.98 4.19 3.64
N ASN A 154 -5.10 3.25 2.71
CA ASN A 154 -4.73 3.44 1.31
C ASN A 154 -3.33 4.07 1.12
N GLY A 155 -2.38 3.65 1.95
CA GLY A 155 -1.01 4.15 1.93
C GLY A 155 -0.78 5.45 2.71
N THR A 156 -1.82 6.12 3.16
CA THR A 156 -1.70 7.40 3.89
C THR A 156 -1.56 7.16 5.39
N SER A 157 -0.51 7.71 6.00
CA SER A 157 -0.31 7.72 7.45
C SER A 157 -1.31 8.66 8.12
N LEU A 158 -2.13 8.12 9.02
CA LEU A 158 -3.16 8.84 9.75
C LEU A 158 -3.05 8.55 11.24
N THR A 159 -3.63 9.43 12.05
CA THR A 159 -3.73 9.25 13.50
C THR A 159 -5.10 8.69 13.85
N VAL A 160 -5.11 7.64 14.66
CA VAL A 160 -6.35 7.05 15.20
C VAL A 160 -6.94 7.98 16.25
N VAL A 161 -8.22 8.27 16.11
CA VAL A 161 -9.04 8.98 17.11
C VAL A 161 -10.35 8.21 17.28
N ASP A 162 -10.84 8.16 18.53
CA ASP A 162 -12.08 7.44 18.86
C ASP A 162 -12.05 5.95 18.47
N SER A 163 -10.94 5.26 18.87
CA SER A 163 -10.73 3.84 18.61
C SER A 163 -11.83 2.98 19.23
N LYS A 164 -12.47 2.14 18.44
CA LYS A 164 -13.50 1.17 18.86
C LYS A 164 -13.11 -0.22 18.39
N ASP A 165 -13.83 -1.24 18.87
CA ASP A 165 -13.52 -2.64 18.54
C ASP A 165 -13.61 -2.95 17.02
N ASP A 166 -14.49 -2.23 16.28
CA ASP A 166 -14.76 -2.48 14.85
C ASP A 166 -14.56 -1.25 13.94
N SER A 167 -14.06 -0.13 14.50
CA SER A 167 -13.90 1.14 13.75
C SER A 167 -12.88 2.09 14.39
#